data_de91eea3bf1bded3eb38aa12e56bd820
#
_entry.id   de91eea3bf1bded3eb38aa12e56bd820
#
_cell.length_a   1.000
_cell.length_b   1.000
_cell.length_c   1.000
_cell.angle_alpha   90.00
_cell.angle_beta   90.00
_cell.angle_gamma   90.00
#
_symmetry.space_group_name_H-M   'P 1'
#
loop_
_entity.id
_entity.type
_entity.pdbx_description
1 polymer ?
#
loop_
_entity_poly.entity_id
_entity_poly.type
_entity_poly.pdbx_seq_one_letter_code
_entity_poly.pdbx_strand_id
1 'polypeptide(L)'
;MSRTIRRISAIALIGGLALGAGTLSSAAQTKSFALSGFNAVSASAGVSVMMSQGPYAVQAAETNGQFDKLVLEVRGSTLVVSRTNSWFMSPNRHYTVTVSAPAYVSVHASSGSSVTAQLNSNDLEAESSSGATLRLSGVCGAIRATASSGSTLDGQNLRCHKARLSVNSGASVRAFADSEASSHASSGGAIVVHGDPANVDRHASSGGSIRMAGA
;
A
#
# COMPACT_ATOMS: atom_id res chain seq x y z
N MET A 1 -43.68 49.94 3.18
CA MET A 1 -42.78 48.86 2.80
C MET A 1 -42.35 48.14 4.09
N SER A 2 -43.02 47.05 4.43
CA SER A 2 -42.85 46.34 5.71
C SER A 2 -42.00 45.07 5.45
N ARG A 3 -40.85 44.93 6.11
CA ARG A 3 -40.02 43.75 6.07
C ARG A 3 -40.43 42.78 7.17
N THR A 4 -41.00 41.66 6.78
CA THR A 4 -41.39 40.58 7.69
C THR A 4 -40.17 39.72 8.01
N ILE A 5 -39.74 39.73 9.28
CA ILE A 5 -38.67 38.84 9.79
C ILE A 5 -39.36 37.59 10.31
N ARG A 6 -39.09 36.46 9.64
CA ARG A 6 -39.47 35.11 10.14
C ARG A 6 -38.45 34.63 11.16
N ARG A 7 -38.90 34.48 12.41
CA ARG A 7 -38.15 33.80 13.48
C ARG A 7 -38.31 32.29 13.32
N ILE A 8 -37.20 31.58 13.22
CA ILE A 8 -37.15 30.12 13.25
C ILE A 8 -36.95 29.72 14.71
N SER A 9 -37.95 29.04 15.29
CA SER A 9 -37.88 28.48 16.64
C SER A 9 -37.03 27.21 16.66
N ALA A 10 -36.01 27.19 17.50
CA ALA A 10 -35.21 25.98 17.79
C ALA A 10 -36.00 25.10 18.77
N ILE A 11 -36.30 23.87 18.37
CA ILE A 11 -36.85 22.83 19.26
C ILE A 11 -35.65 22.11 19.88
N ALA A 12 -35.49 22.29 21.19
CA ALA A 12 -34.55 21.52 22.00
C ALA A 12 -35.16 20.15 22.33
N LEU A 13 -34.56 19.08 21.81
CA LEU A 13 -34.91 17.71 22.22
C LEU A 13 -33.99 17.30 23.38
N ILE A 14 -34.56 17.23 24.57
CA ILE A 14 -33.92 16.66 25.77
C ILE A 14 -34.15 15.14 25.68
N GLY A 15 -33.12 14.38 25.34
CA GLY A 15 -33.14 12.93 25.33
C GLY A 15 -32.21 12.36 26.40
N GLY A 16 -32.75 11.46 27.20
CA GLY A 16 -32.32 10.96 28.47
C GLY A 16 -30.91 10.34 28.55
N LEU A 17 -30.36 10.48 29.74
CA LEU A 17 -29.12 9.97 30.26
C LEU A 17 -29.24 8.42 30.46
N ALA A 18 -28.70 7.62 29.58
CA ALA A 18 -28.40 6.20 29.83
C ALA A 18 -26.93 6.08 30.21
N LEU A 19 -26.63 5.89 31.48
CA LEU A 19 -25.30 5.48 31.96
C LEU A 19 -25.05 4.02 31.55
N GLY A 20 -24.54 3.83 30.34
CA GLY A 20 -23.88 2.60 29.93
C GLY A 20 -22.40 2.78 30.17
N ALA A 21 -21.79 1.97 31.07
CA ALA A 21 -20.36 1.84 31.19
C ALA A 21 -19.81 1.17 29.92
N GLY A 22 -19.68 1.95 28.83
CA GLY A 22 -19.02 1.55 27.62
C GLY A 22 -17.53 1.69 27.83
N THR A 23 -16.78 0.61 27.66
CA THR A 23 -15.32 0.63 27.48
C THR A 23 -15.01 1.64 26.35
N LEU A 24 -14.34 2.74 26.70
CA LEU A 24 -13.85 3.72 25.73
C LEU A 24 -12.78 3.01 24.88
N SER A 25 -13.19 2.40 23.78
CA SER A 25 -12.26 2.07 22.69
C SER A 25 -11.69 3.41 22.23
N SER A 26 -10.40 3.61 22.44
CA SER A 26 -9.67 4.75 21.87
C SER A 26 -9.74 4.63 20.35
N ALA A 27 -10.69 5.35 19.75
CA ALA A 27 -10.81 5.39 18.30
C ALA A 27 -9.57 6.11 17.74
N ALA A 28 -8.90 5.49 16.77
CA ALA A 28 -7.78 6.12 16.09
C ALA A 28 -8.23 7.47 15.50
N GLN A 29 -7.46 8.52 15.76
CA GLN A 29 -7.73 9.83 15.18
C GLN A 29 -7.27 9.85 13.72
N THR A 30 -8.10 10.44 12.86
CA THR A 30 -7.84 10.52 11.42
C THR A 30 -7.61 11.97 11.01
N LYS A 31 -6.59 12.19 10.16
CA LYS A 31 -6.28 13.50 9.57
C LYS A 31 -6.21 13.36 8.06
N SER A 32 -6.88 14.26 7.35
CA SER A 32 -6.84 14.36 5.88
C SER A 32 -5.76 15.34 5.44
N PHE A 33 -5.12 15.03 4.30
CA PHE A 33 -4.07 15.84 3.69
C PHE A 33 -4.44 16.15 2.24
N ALA A 34 -4.40 17.43 1.86
CA ALA A 34 -4.71 17.88 0.51
C ALA A 34 -3.51 17.65 -0.42
N LEU A 35 -3.27 16.40 -0.82
CA LEU A 35 -2.19 15.97 -1.70
C LEU A 35 -2.77 15.38 -2.98
N SER A 36 -2.24 15.76 -4.14
CA SER A 36 -2.69 15.33 -5.46
C SER A 36 -1.54 15.33 -6.46
N GLY A 37 -1.79 14.89 -7.70
CA GLY A 37 -0.80 14.93 -8.78
C GLY A 37 0.22 13.79 -8.73
N PHE A 38 -0.04 12.73 -7.97
CA PHE A 38 0.82 11.55 -7.91
C PHE A 38 0.16 10.34 -8.58
N ASN A 39 0.97 9.49 -9.16
CA ASN A 39 0.60 8.17 -9.71
C ASN A 39 1.57 7.06 -9.24
N ALA A 40 2.47 7.38 -8.33
CA ALA A 40 3.37 6.45 -7.67
C ALA A 40 3.32 6.65 -6.15
N VAL A 41 3.56 5.59 -5.38
CA VAL A 41 3.62 5.62 -3.91
C VAL A 41 4.89 4.95 -3.44
N SER A 42 5.62 5.61 -2.55
CA SER A 42 6.80 5.08 -1.86
C SER A 42 6.58 5.09 -0.36
N ALA A 43 6.48 3.90 0.24
CA ALA A 43 6.29 3.70 1.67
C ALA A 43 7.57 3.20 2.34
N SER A 44 7.95 3.79 3.48
CA SER A 44 9.15 3.39 4.21
C SER A 44 9.03 3.60 5.72
N ALA A 45 10.03 3.13 6.45
CA ALA A 45 10.16 3.34 7.90
C ALA A 45 8.98 2.79 8.73
N GLY A 46 8.49 1.60 8.38
CA GLY A 46 7.50 0.87 9.19
C GLY A 46 6.08 1.44 9.14
N VAL A 47 5.73 2.25 8.15
CA VAL A 47 4.35 2.73 7.94
C VAL A 47 3.49 1.65 7.29
N SER A 48 2.18 1.68 7.57
CA SER A 48 1.18 0.88 6.87
C SER A 48 0.43 1.74 5.86
N VAL A 49 0.34 1.30 4.61
CA VAL A 49 -0.36 2.04 3.55
C VAL A 49 -1.41 1.16 2.89
N MET A 50 -2.62 1.68 2.79
CA MET A 50 -3.73 1.08 2.06
C MET A 50 -4.03 1.92 0.82
N MET A 51 -3.94 1.32 -0.36
CA MET A 51 -4.11 2.02 -1.63
C MET A 51 -5.33 1.50 -2.38
N SER A 52 -6.08 2.43 -2.96
CA SER A 52 -7.20 2.14 -3.86
C SER A 52 -7.24 3.13 -5.03
N GLN A 53 -7.93 2.77 -6.10
CA GLN A 53 -8.19 3.71 -7.19
C GLN A 53 -9.43 4.55 -6.91
N GLY A 54 -9.37 5.83 -7.27
CA GLY A 54 -10.44 6.81 -7.09
C GLY A 54 -9.93 8.24 -7.20
N PRO A 55 -10.73 9.22 -6.84
CA PRO A 55 -10.29 10.60 -6.71
C PRO A 55 -9.12 10.71 -5.73
N TYR A 56 -8.27 11.74 -5.90
CA TYR A 56 -7.18 11.97 -4.96
C TYR A 56 -7.68 12.17 -3.54
N ALA A 57 -7.23 11.31 -2.64
CA ALA A 57 -7.47 11.41 -1.21
C ALA A 57 -6.30 10.80 -0.43
N VAL A 58 -5.82 11.49 0.58
CA VAL A 58 -4.79 11.00 1.49
C VAL A 58 -5.24 11.23 2.92
N GLN A 59 -5.38 10.17 3.68
CA GLN A 59 -5.77 10.21 5.09
C GLN A 59 -4.80 9.39 5.92
N ALA A 60 -4.42 9.90 7.08
CA ALA A 60 -3.61 9.16 8.03
C ALA A 60 -4.37 8.96 9.33
N ALA A 61 -4.25 7.77 9.89
CA ALA A 61 -4.79 7.41 11.20
C ALA A 61 -3.64 7.05 12.16
N GLU A 62 -3.75 7.54 13.41
CA GLU A 62 -2.85 7.22 14.53
C GLU A 62 -3.65 7.21 15.82
N THR A 63 -3.33 6.31 16.74
CA THR A 63 -4.10 6.05 17.96
C THR A 63 -4.27 7.28 18.86
N ASN A 64 -3.25 8.12 18.97
CA ASN A 64 -3.24 9.30 19.82
C ASN A 64 -3.40 10.63 19.05
N GLY A 65 -3.59 10.57 17.73
CA GLY A 65 -3.72 11.74 16.87
C GLY A 65 -2.43 12.55 16.71
N GLN A 66 -1.28 11.95 16.93
CA GLN A 66 0.01 12.62 16.86
C GLN A 66 0.70 12.33 15.53
N PHE A 67 0.64 13.28 14.61
CA PHE A 67 1.16 13.17 13.24
C PHE A 67 2.49 13.89 13.03
N ASP A 68 3.13 14.38 14.07
CA ASP A 68 4.37 15.17 14.03
C ASP A 68 5.58 14.43 13.43
N LYS A 69 5.56 13.09 13.48
CA LYS A 69 6.61 12.23 12.90
C LYS A 69 6.24 11.64 11.54
N LEU A 70 5.00 11.77 11.11
CA LEU A 70 4.57 11.30 9.81
C LEU A 70 5.04 12.28 8.72
N VAL A 71 5.68 11.75 7.70
CA VAL A 71 6.11 12.51 6.50
C VAL A 71 5.22 12.09 5.35
N LEU A 72 4.45 13.04 4.83
CA LEU A 72 3.61 12.89 3.64
C LEU A 72 3.93 14.05 2.70
N GLU A 73 4.56 13.75 1.59
CA GLU A 73 4.92 14.74 0.57
C GLU A 73 4.86 14.16 -0.83
N VAL A 74 4.55 14.99 -1.82
CA VAL A 74 4.60 14.61 -3.23
C VAL A 74 5.91 15.14 -3.81
N ARG A 75 6.76 14.22 -4.28
CA ARG A 75 8.03 14.51 -4.97
C ARG A 75 7.90 14.09 -6.43
N GLY A 76 7.80 15.06 -7.32
CA GLY A 76 7.45 14.80 -8.72
C GLY A 76 6.06 14.15 -8.82
N SER A 77 5.98 12.93 -9.31
CA SER A 77 4.75 12.14 -9.39
C SER A 77 4.63 11.07 -8.29
N THR A 78 5.49 11.07 -7.28
CA THR A 78 5.53 10.06 -6.21
C THR A 78 5.06 10.64 -4.89
N LEU A 79 4.03 10.03 -4.28
CA LEU A 79 3.67 10.27 -2.89
C LEU A 79 4.63 9.50 -1.98
N VAL A 80 5.43 10.21 -1.21
CA VAL A 80 6.32 9.65 -0.19
C VAL A 80 5.57 9.56 1.13
N VAL A 81 5.48 8.34 1.66
CA VAL A 81 4.88 8.03 2.96
C VAL A 81 5.94 7.44 3.86
N SER A 82 6.36 8.19 4.86
CA SER A 82 7.46 7.78 5.74
C SER A 82 7.27 8.34 7.15
N ARG A 83 8.20 8.06 8.03
CA ARG A 83 8.29 8.74 9.32
C ARG A 83 9.71 9.21 9.59
N THR A 84 9.83 10.32 10.31
CA THR A 84 11.14 10.78 10.82
C THR A 84 11.59 9.84 11.93
N ASN A 85 12.80 9.28 11.80
CA ASN A 85 13.46 8.53 12.87
C ASN A 85 14.01 9.51 13.90
N SER A 86 13.46 9.48 15.12
CA SER A 86 14.15 10.02 16.28
C SER A 86 14.93 8.86 16.92
N TRP A 87 16.25 8.93 16.91
CA TRP A 87 17.14 7.91 17.45
C TRP A 87 16.95 7.68 18.95
N PHE A 88 16.40 8.65 19.68
CA PHE A 88 16.15 8.57 21.09
C PHE A 88 14.66 8.59 21.40
N MET A 89 14.15 7.48 22.01
CA MET A 89 12.90 7.38 22.75
C MET A 89 11.62 7.85 22.03
N SER A 90 11.37 7.38 20.81
CA SER A 90 10.02 7.50 20.27
C SER A 90 9.21 6.25 20.61
N PRO A 91 8.05 6.38 21.25
CA PRO A 91 7.14 5.25 21.38
C PRO A 91 6.83 4.67 20.01
N ASN A 92 6.63 3.34 19.96
CA ASN A 92 6.29 2.61 18.73
C ASN A 92 4.95 3.11 18.19
N ARG A 93 4.97 4.16 17.38
CA ARG A 93 3.77 4.72 16.74
C ARG A 93 3.51 4.00 15.42
N HIS A 94 2.31 3.50 15.29
CA HIS A 94 1.86 2.90 14.05
C HIS A 94 0.99 3.89 13.28
N TYR A 95 1.47 4.27 12.09
CA TYR A 95 0.71 5.09 11.16
C TYR A 95 0.07 4.20 10.12
N THR A 96 -1.24 4.34 9.96
CA THR A 96 -1.96 3.77 8.83
C THR A 96 -2.38 4.91 7.91
N VAL A 97 -1.93 4.85 6.65
CA VAL A 97 -2.22 5.87 5.65
C VAL A 97 -3.09 5.25 4.56
N THR A 98 -4.26 5.82 4.34
CA THR A 98 -5.15 5.45 3.23
C THR A 98 -4.92 6.42 2.09
N VAL A 99 -4.65 5.88 0.90
CA VAL A 99 -4.29 6.66 -0.30
C VAL A 99 -5.22 6.27 -1.43
N SER A 100 -5.80 7.27 -2.10
CA SER A 100 -6.54 7.09 -3.34
C SER A 100 -5.98 7.99 -4.43
N ALA A 101 -5.87 7.48 -5.65
CA ALA A 101 -5.50 8.21 -6.85
C ALA A 101 -6.16 7.60 -8.10
N PRO A 102 -6.35 8.38 -9.18
CA PRO A 102 -7.01 7.89 -10.41
C PRO A 102 -6.28 6.73 -11.09
N ALA A 103 -4.96 6.70 -11.01
CA ALA A 103 -4.11 5.66 -11.60
C ALA A 103 -2.83 5.48 -10.81
N TYR A 104 -2.25 4.29 -10.91
CA TYR A 104 -0.94 3.98 -10.34
C TYR A 104 -0.06 3.29 -11.38
N VAL A 105 1.19 3.73 -11.46
CA VAL A 105 2.24 3.15 -12.33
C VAL A 105 3.39 2.54 -11.53
N SER A 106 3.57 2.94 -10.27
CA SER A 106 4.62 2.39 -9.41
C SER A 106 4.22 2.34 -7.94
N VAL A 107 4.61 1.27 -7.26
CA VAL A 107 4.46 1.07 -5.82
C VAL A 107 5.77 0.55 -5.23
N HIS A 108 6.33 1.29 -4.30
CA HIS A 108 7.56 0.91 -3.60
C HIS A 108 7.32 0.78 -2.10
N ALA A 109 7.80 -0.32 -1.51
CA ALA A 109 7.74 -0.59 -0.07
C ALA A 109 9.14 -0.93 0.46
N SER A 110 9.59 -0.26 1.52
CA SER A 110 10.92 -0.53 2.10
C SER A 110 10.95 -0.39 3.62
N SER A 111 12.05 -0.80 4.22
CA SER A 111 12.35 -0.55 5.64
C SER A 111 11.21 -0.95 6.58
N GLY A 112 10.73 -2.20 6.44
CA GLY A 112 9.70 -2.78 7.31
C GLY A 112 8.30 -2.21 7.11
N SER A 113 8.03 -1.44 6.06
CA SER A 113 6.68 -0.94 5.75
C SER A 113 5.77 -2.05 5.22
N SER A 114 4.47 -1.85 5.35
CA SER A 114 3.44 -2.74 4.82
C SER A 114 2.53 -1.97 3.87
N VAL A 115 2.43 -2.41 2.62
CA VAL A 115 1.56 -1.79 1.62
C VAL A 115 0.57 -2.82 1.12
N THR A 116 -0.71 -2.46 1.11
CA THR A 116 -1.78 -3.24 0.47
C THR A 116 -2.45 -2.36 -0.58
N ALA A 117 -2.46 -2.81 -1.84
CA ALA A 117 -3.00 -2.06 -2.95
C ALA A 117 -4.03 -2.88 -3.73
N GLN A 118 -5.17 -2.27 -4.00
CA GLN A 118 -6.16 -2.73 -4.97
C GLN A 118 -6.19 -1.76 -6.14
N LEU A 119 -5.81 -2.23 -7.33
CA LEU A 119 -5.58 -1.35 -8.47
C LEU A 119 -5.80 -2.04 -9.82
N ASN A 120 -6.04 -1.22 -10.84
CA ASN A 120 -6.04 -1.59 -12.23
C ASN A 120 -4.98 -0.75 -12.96
N SER A 121 -4.07 -1.39 -13.67
CA SER A 121 -2.97 -0.69 -14.35
C SER A 121 -2.65 -1.38 -15.67
N ASN A 122 -2.24 -0.64 -16.67
CA ASN A 122 -1.69 -1.26 -17.88
C ASN A 122 -0.29 -1.79 -17.60
N ASP A 123 0.58 -0.95 -17.06
CA ASP A 123 1.95 -1.28 -16.70
C ASP A 123 2.19 -0.87 -15.25
N LEU A 124 2.59 -1.82 -14.42
CA LEU A 124 2.87 -1.59 -13.00
C LEU A 124 4.30 -1.96 -12.66
N GLU A 125 5.01 -1.05 -12.03
CA GLU A 125 6.27 -1.31 -11.35
C GLU A 125 6.03 -1.50 -9.85
N ALA A 126 6.49 -2.64 -9.32
CA ALA A 126 6.31 -2.98 -7.91
C ALA A 126 7.66 -3.37 -7.30
N GLU A 127 8.06 -2.68 -6.25
CA GLU A 127 9.32 -2.94 -5.58
C GLU A 127 9.13 -3.15 -4.07
N SER A 128 9.78 -4.18 -3.52
CA SER A 128 9.80 -4.44 -2.08
C SER A 128 11.21 -4.73 -1.60
N SER A 129 11.65 -4.07 -0.53
CA SER A 129 13.01 -4.25 0.00
C SER A 129 13.08 -4.15 1.52
N SER A 130 14.21 -4.57 2.09
CA SER A 130 14.54 -4.32 3.50
C SER A 130 13.42 -4.74 4.46
N GLY A 131 12.96 -5.99 4.34
CA GLY A 131 11.95 -6.58 5.23
C GLY A 131 10.53 -6.03 5.06
N ALA A 132 10.25 -5.26 4.01
CA ALA A 132 8.91 -4.75 3.73
C ALA A 132 7.98 -5.83 3.17
N THR A 133 6.68 -5.57 3.27
CA THR A 133 5.64 -6.42 2.70
C THR A 133 4.77 -5.60 1.75
N LEU A 134 4.62 -6.08 0.51
CA LEU A 134 3.77 -5.48 -0.50
C LEU A 134 2.74 -6.50 -0.98
N ARG A 135 1.45 -6.19 -0.83
CA ARG A 135 0.33 -7.01 -1.31
C ARG A 135 -0.44 -6.27 -2.39
N LEU A 136 -0.59 -6.92 -3.54
CA LEU A 136 -1.25 -6.35 -4.71
C LEU A 136 -2.45 -7.21 -5.13
N SER A 137 -3.53 -6.55 -5.52
CA SER A 137 -4.75 -7.19 -6.04
C SER A 137 -5.37 -6.34 -7.15
N GLY A 138 -6.19 -6.97 -8.00
CA GLY A 138 -6.85 -6.34 -9.13
C GLY A 138 -6.44 -6.90 -10.48
N VAL A 139 -6.23 -6.03 -11.47
CA VAL A 139 -5.84 -6.46 -12.83
C VAL A 139 -4.72 -5.58 -13.39
N CYS A 140 -3.85 -6.17 -14.24
CA CYS A 140 -2.87 -5.38 -14.99
C CYS A 140 -2.56 -5.97 -16.37
N GLY A 141 -2.03 -5.16 -17.27
CA GLY A 141 -1.47 -5.63 -18.54
C GLY A 141 -0.11 -6.28 -18.29
N ALA A 142 0.82 -5.57 -17.66
CA ALA A 142 2.13 -6.09 -17.31
C ALA A 142 2.56 -5.63 -15.91
N ILE A 143 3.26 -6.53 -15.19
CA ILE A 143 3.95 -6.19 -13.94
C ILE A 143 5.45 -6.41 -14.08
N ARG A 144 6.23 -5.43 -13.62
CA ARG A 144 7.64 -5.60 -13.26
C ARG A 144 7.76 -5.62 -11.75
N ALA A 145 8.07 -6.78 -11.17
CA ALA A 145 8.17 -6.95 -9.72
C ALA A 145 9.60 -7.25 -9.31
N THR A 146 10.12 -6.48 -8.36
CA THR A 146 11.44 -6.66 -7.79
C THR A 146 11.35 -6.80 -6.28
N ALA A 147 11.99 -7.83 -5.71
CA ALA A 147 12.08 -8.00 -4.26
C ALA A 147 13.50 -8.34 -3.81
N SER A 148 13.93 -7.74 -2.70
CA SER A 148 15.28 -7.94 -2.17
C SER A 148 15.33 -7.88 -0.64
N SER A 149 16.46 -8.31 -0.07
CA SER A 149 16.76 -8.10 1.36
C SER A 149 15.64 -8.57 2.30
N GLY A 150 15.22 -9.82 2.16
CA GLY A 150 14.24 -10.47 3.04
C GLY A 150 12.81 -9.91 2.95
N SER A 151 12.47 -9.18 1.90
CA SER A 151 11.12 -8.63 1.70
C SER A 151 10.17 -9.64 1.05
N THR A 152 8.89 -9.31 1.10
CA THR A 152 7.82 -10.11 0.47
C THR A 152 6.97 -9.25 -0.45
N LEU A 153 6.81 -9.70 -1.71
CA LEU A 153 5.88 -9.14 -2.67
C LEU A 153 4.85 -10.22 -3.04
N ASP A 154 3.61 -10.01 -2.66
CA ASP A 154 2.49 -10.91 -2.93
C ASP A 154 1.52 -10.25 -3.92
N GLY A 155 1.65 -10.60 -5.19
CA GLY A 155 0.79 -10.20 -6.30
C GLY A 155 0.00 -11.35 -6.90
N GLN A 156 -0.18 -12.48 -6.18
CA GLN A 156 -0.95 -13.63 -6.70
C GLN A 156 -2.42 -13.27 -7.04
N ASN A 157 -2.97 -12.26 -6.37
CA ASN A 157 -4.33 -11.75 -6.60
C ASN A 157 -4.37 -10.55 -7.57
N LEU A 158 -3.24 -10.14 -8.13
CA LEU A 158 -3.16 -9.15 -9.20
C LEU A 158 -3.04 -9.92 -10.54
N ARG A 159 -4.13 -9.99 -11.28
CA ARG A 159 -4.18 -10.73 -12.55
C ARG A 159 -3.57 -9.91 -13.65
N CYS A 160 -2.37 -10.30 -14.09
CA CYS A 160 -1.63 -9.65 -15.17
C CYS A 160 -1.51 -10.58 -16.38
N HIS A 161 -1.41 -10.02 -17.58
CA HIS A 161 -1.08 -10.80 -18.77
C HIS A 161 0.41 -11.15 -18.80
N LYS A 162 1.27 -10.23 -18.37
CA LYS A 162 2.72 -10.43 -18.37
C LYS A 162 3.34 -10.14 -17.02
N ALA A 163 4.33 -10.95 -16.63
CA ALA A 163 5.10 -10.73 -15.41
C ALA A 163 6.61 -10.82 -15.69
N ARG A 164 7.35 -9.79 -15.24
CA ARG A 164 8.82 -9.81 -15.17
C ARG A 164 9.21 -9.70 -13.70
N LEU A 165 9.84 -10.77 -13.20
CA LEU A 165 10.09 -10.96 -11.78
C LEU A 165 11.59 -11.07 -11.51
N SER A 166 12.10 -10.27 -10.57
CA SER A 166 13.49 -10.34 -10.11
C SER A 166 13.54 -10.41 -8.60
N VAL A 167 14.18 -11.45 -8.06
CA VAL A 167 14.26 -11.67 -6.62
C VAL A 167 15.67 -12.07 -6.20
N ASN A 168 16.15 -11.45 -5.13
CA ASN A 168 17.45 -11.77 -4.57
C ASN A 168 17.48 -11.67 -3.03
N SER A 169 18.60 -12.09 -2.44
CA SER A 169 18.90 -11.84 -1.02
C SER A 169 17.78 -12.30 -0.06
N GLY A 170 17.31 -13.54 -0.25
CA GLY A 170 16.32 -14.18 0.63
C GLY A 170 14.91 -13.57 0.57
N ALA A 171 14.62 -12.75 -0.42
CA ALA A 171 13.28 -12.20 -0.62
C ALA A 171 12.35 -13.20 -1.32
N SER A 172 11.04 -12.91 -1.34
CA SER A 172 10.04 -13.73 -2.00
C SER A 172 9.07 -12.92 -2.84
N VAL A 173 8.72 -13.46 -4.02
CA VAL A 173 7.66 -12.92 -4.89
C VAL A 173 6.67 -14.02 -5.23
N ARG A 174 5.37 -13.69 -5.10
CA ARG A 174 4.27 -14.43 -5.73
C ARG A 174 3.60 -13.51 -6.75
N ALA A 175 3.41 -13.98 -7.97
CA ALA A 175 2.77 -13.20 -9.02
C ALA A 175 1.84 -14.09 -9.85
N PHE A 176 0.88 -13.48 -10.52
CA PHE A 176 0.04 -14.14 -11.50
C PHE A 176 0.37 -13.62 -12.90
N ALA A 177 0.46 -14.54 -13.88
CA ALA A 177 0.55 -14.24 -15.30
C ALA A 177 -0.17 -15.30 -16.12
N ASP A 178 -0.87 -14.90 -17.18
CA ASP A 178 -1.59 -15.82 -18.06
C ASP A 178 -1.02 -15.91 -19.48
N SER A 179 -0.10 -15.03 -19.86
CA SER A 179 0.48 -15.00 -21.22
C SER A 179 1.99 -15.20 -21.21
N GLU A 180 2.74 -14.40 -20.44
CA GLU A 180 4.20 -14.40 -20.41
C GLU A 180 4.74 -14.23 -18.99
N ALA A 181 5.71 -15.07 -18.60
CA ALA A 181 6.42 -14.93 -17.33
C ALA A 181 7.92 -15.04 -17.54
N SER A 182 8.67 -13.99 -17.21
CA SER A 182 10.13 -14.01 -17.13
C SER A 182 10.56 -13.82 -15.68
N SER A 183 11.33 -14.78 -15.15
CA SER A 183 11.63 -14.87 -13.72
C SER A 183 13.12 -15.08 -13.49
N HIS A 184 13.72 -14.22 -12.66
CA HIS A 184 15.11 -14.34 -12.23
C HIS A 184 15.20 -14.40 -10.70
N ALA A 185 15.73 -15.50 -10.17
CA ALA A 185 15.92 -15.69 -8.72
C ALA A 185 17.39 -15.97 -8.41
N SER A 186 17.94 -15.26 -7.42
CA SER A 186 19.32 -15.46 -6.99
C SER A 186 19.49 -15.32 -5.47
N SER A 187 20.63 -15.73 -4.94
CA SER A 187 21.01 -15.51 -3.54
C SER A 187 19.91 -15.89 -2.54
N GLY A 188 19.36 -17.10 -2.69
CA GLY A 188 18.29 -17.60 -1.81
C GLY A 188 16.91 -16.98 -2.04
N GLY A 189 16.73 -16.21 -3.10
CA GLY A 189 15.43 -15.63 -3.46
C GLY A 189 14.44 -16.69 -3.96
N ALA A 190 13.14 -16.49 -3.74
CA ALA A 190 12.09 -17.42 -4.12
C ALA A 190 11.01 -16.76 -4.97
N ILE A 191 10.65 -17.35 -6.10
CA ILE A 191 9.55 -16.90 -6.97
C ILE A 191 8.50 -18.01 -7.10
N VAL A 192 7.25 -17.65 -6.99
CA VAL A 192 6.10 -18.51 -7.35
C VAL A 192 5.26 -17.76 -8.38
N VAL A 193 5.11 -18.34 -9.57
CA VAL A 193 4.24 -17.82 -10.62
C VAL A 193 2.95 -18.63 -10.64
N HIS A 194 1.83 -17.96 -10.45
CA HIS A 194 0.48 -18.47 -10.59
C HIS A 194 -0.05 -18.17 -12.00
N GLY A 195 -1.07 -18.87 -12.42
CA GLY A 195 -1.57 -18.84 -13.78
C GLY A 195 -0.87 -19.89 -14.63
N ASP A 196 -1.17 -19.90 -15.90
CA ASP A 196 -0.64 -20.88 -16.86
C ASP A 196 -0.11 -20.12 -18.09
N PRO A 197 0.96 -19.31 -17.95
CA PRO A 197 1.50 -18.50 -19.04
C PRO A 197 2.04 -19.37 -20.16
N ALA A 198 1.66 -19.05 -21.40
CA ALA A 198 2.09 -19.79 -22.59
C ALA A 198 3.61 -19.67 -22.85
N ASN A 199 4.24 -18.57 -22.44
CA ASN A 199 5.67 -18.32 -22.60
C ASN A 199 6.33 -18.14 -21.23
N VAL A 200 7.29 -19.02 -20.93
CA VAL A 200 7.99 -19.01 -19.63
C VAL A 200 9.48 -18.99 -19.81
N ASP A 201 10.13 -17.96 -19.25
CA ASP A 201 11.59 -17.90 -19.11
C ASP A 201 11.95 -17.91 -17.62
N ARG A 202 12.86 -18.79 -17.20
CA ARG A 202 13.26 -18.98 -15.80
C ARG A 202 14.77 -19.10 -15.68
N HIS A 203 15.35 -18.24 -14.85
CA HIS A 203 16.74 -18.30 -14.50
C HIS A 203 16.93 -18.27 -12.99
N ALA A 204 17.41 -19.37 -12.42
CA ALA A 204 17.70 -19.47 -10.99
C ALA A 204 19.21 -19.75 -10.80
N SER A 205 19.83 -19.04 -9.85
CA SER A 205 21.24 -19.17 -9.51
C SER A 205 21.47 -18.99 -8.01
N SER A 206 22.64 -19.38 -7.53
CA SER A 206 23.08 -19.12 -6.14
C SER A 206 22.02 -19.44 -5.07
N GLY A 207 21.38 -20.62 -5.18
CA GLY A 207 20.35 -21.06 -4.23
C GLY A 207 18.97 -20.40 -4.43
N GLY A 208 18.78 -19.64 -5.50
CA GLY A 208 17.44 -19.12 -5.87
C GLY A 208 16.50 -20.25 -6.33
N SER A 209 15.20 -20.07 -6.18
CA SER A 209 14.18 -21.03 -6.59
C SER A 209 13.02 -20.37 -7.33
N ILE A 210 12.53 -21.05 -8.40
CA ILE A 210 11.39 -20.59 -9.19
C ILE A 210 10.44 -21.76 -9.37
N ARG A 211 9.18 -21.56 -8.99
CA ARG A 211 8.11 -22.55 -9.11
C ARG A 211 6.91 -22.00 -9.88
N MET A 212 6.36 -22.81 -10.77
CA MET A 212 5.06 -22.59 -11.40
C MET A 212 4.00 -23.32 -10.57
N ALA A 213 2.94 -22.63 -10.21
CA ALA A 213 1.90 -23.15 -9.31
C ALA A 213 0.57 -23.42 -10.02
N GLY A 214 0.51 -23.41 -11.33
CA GLY A 214 -0.74 -23.61 -12.07
C GLY A 214 -1.86 -22.62 -11.72
N ALA A 215 -3.04 -22.79 -12.33
CA ALA A 215 -4.23 -21.99 -12.05
C ALA A 215 -4.98 -22.51 -10.81
#